data_8cff9aa6d5b66cf36a6b995b53eb2803
#
_entry.id   8cff9aa6d5b66cf36a6b995b53eb2803
#
_cell.length_a   1.000
_cell.length_b   1.000
_cell.length_c   1.000
_cell.angle_alpha   90.00
_cell.angle_beta   90.00
_cell.angle_gamma   90.00
#
_symmetry.space_group_name_H-M   'P 1'
#
loop_
_entity.id
_entity.type
_entity.pdbx_description
1 polymer ?
#
loop_
_entity_poly.entity_id
_entity_poly.type
_entity_poly.pdbx_seq_one_letter_code
_entity_poly.pdbx_strand_id
1 'polypeptide(L)'
;MKIENKKILHTDILIIGGGTAGCYAALTIREKSDYSIIIAEKANIKRSGCLAAGVNAINAYIVKGRKPEDYVDYAKKDADGIVREDLLMTMSEGLNRVTDKMEKLGLVILKDENGEYVARGNRNIKINGENMKPLLAEAVSKLNDCTVINRINITDYIVENNTIKGAYGFSIEDATAYEIRAKKVLCATGGAAGLYRPNNPGFSRHKMWYPPFNTGAGYAMGIRSGAEMTTFEMRFIALRCKDTIAPTGTIAQGVGAKQVNSLGEVYETKYGLTTSERVYGTVMENLEGRGPCYLRTEGISPQQDESLRKAYLNMAPSQTLKWVEAGKNPSEQNVEIEGTEPYIVGGHTASGYWVNTERETTIHGLYAAGDVAGGCPQKYVTGAMVEGEIAAIDMVSKLDADTSDGSPDTSAFDEKKELDAKASEYDHFLTESPQMFTTEAIEEAMQKVMDNYAGGISTHYQFNGKQLALAKEKINHLIELTGDLYASDMHELMFIYELKERLTVCLSVIAHLGARKETRWYSFAENLDYPGKSDDWMKYVNSKYENGQLHMIYRELVGREARYEHND
;
A
#
# COMPACT_ATOMS: atom_id res chain seq x y z
N MET A 1 16.89 20.96 -19.42
CA MET A 1 16.03 21.69 -18.45
C MET A 1 16.79 21.82 -17.14
N LYS A 2 16.40 22.72 -16.22
CA LYS A 2 17.00 22.85 -14.88
C LYS A 2 15.94 23.28 -13.89
N ILE A 3 16.20 23.09 -12.60
CA ILE A 3 15.38 23.68 -11.54
C ILE A 3 15.48 25.20 -11.62
N GLU A 4 14.35 25.85 -11.82
CA GLU A 4 14.24 27.30 -12.00
C GLU A 4 13.92 28.03 -10.70
N ASN A 5 13.14 27.39 -9.84
CA ASN A 5 12.64 27.96 -8.61
C ASN A 5 12.96 27.05 -7.41
N LYS A 6 13.14 27.67 -6.24
CA LYS A 6 13.37 27.01 -4.96
C LYS A 6 12.43 27.60 -3.92
N LYS A 7 11.70 26.75 -3.20
CA LYS A 7 10.75 27.16 -2.17
C LYS A 7 11.00 26.44 -0.87
N ILE A 8 11.15 27.19 0.21
CA ILE A 8 11.19 26.69 1.56
C ILE A 8 9.83 26.99 2.20
N LEU A 9 9.17 25.96 2.70
CA LEU A 9 7.87 26.06 3.37
C LEU A 9 8.00 25.55 4.79
N HIS A 10 7.25 26.14 5.71
CA HIS A 10 7.18 25.73 7.10
C HIS A 10 5.75 25.39 7.48
N THR A 11 5.58 24.35 8.27
CA THR A 11 4.30 23.91 8.81
C THR A 11 4.50 23.17 10.12
N ASP A 12 3.48 23.06 10.95
CA ASP A 12 3.54 22.21 12.14
C ASP A 12 3.51 20.74 11.75
N ILE A 13 2.63 20.37 10.83
CA ILE A 13 2.43 18.99 10.39
C ILE A 13 2.48 18.89 8.86
N LEU A 14 3.37 18.03 8.35
CA LEU A 14 3.41 17.65 6.95
C LEU A 14 2.77 16.28 6.75
N ILE A 15 1.81 16.17 5.85
CA ILE A 15 1.22 14.91 5.42
C ILE A 15 1.70 14.61 3.99
N ILE A 16 2.41 13.50 3.81
CA ILE A 16 2.89 13.05 2.50
C ILE A 16 1.92 11.99 1.97
N GLY A 17 1.14 12.37 0.97
CA GLY A 17 0.08 11.57 0.36
C GLY A 17 -1.32 11.95 0.82
N GLY A 18 -2.08 12.56 -0.09
CA GLY A 18 -3.50 12.94 0.10
C GLY A 18 -4.47 11.78 -0.17
N GLY A 19 -4.08 10.55 0.15
CA GLY A 19 -4.94 9.36 0.08
C GLY A 19 -5.96 9.29 1.20
N THR A 20 -6.51 8.11 1.48
CA THR A 20 -7.53 7.88 2.50
C THR A 20 -7.03 8.26 3.90
N ALA A 21 -5.88 7.72 4.31
CA ALA A 21 -5.30 7.97 5.62
C ALA A 21 -4.90 9.45 5.80
N GLY A 22 -4.23 10.03 4.79
CA GLY A 22 -3.76 11.42 4.86
C GLY A 22 -4.90 12.43 4.90
N CYS A 23 -5.95 12.27 4.09
CA CYS A 23 -7.14 13.14 4.15
C CYS A 23 -7.83 13.03 5.52
N TYR A 24 -8.01 11.81 6.02
CA TYR A 24 -8.70 11.61 7.31
C TYR A 24 -7.88 12.14 8.50
N ALA A 25 -6.55 11.99 8.45
CA ALA A 25 -5.65 12.59 9.43
C ALA A 25 -5.78 14.12 9.46
N ALA A 26 -5.79 14.79 8.29
CA ALA A 26 -5.97 16.25 8.22
C ALA A 26 -7.29 16.70 8.84
N LEU A 27 -8.40 15.99 8.59
CA LEU A 27 -9.69 16.26 9.23
C LEU A 27 -9.59 16.12 10.75
N THR A 28 -8.91 15.08 11.24
CA THR A 28 -8.75 14.83 12.68
C THR A 28 -7.87 15.89 13.34
N ILE A 29 -6.75 16.26 12.72
CA ILE A 29 -5.87 17.33 13.24
C ILE A 29 -6.66 18.61 13.43
N ARG A 30 -7.44 19.03 12.41
CA ARG A 30 -8.23 20.25 12.48
C ARG A 30 -9.34 20.22 13.53
N GLU A 31 -9.90 19.04 13.82
CA GLU A 31 -10.87 18.87 14.90
C GLU A 31 -10.27 18.98 16.30
N LYS A 32 -8.96 18.78 16.42
CA LYS A 32 -8.24 18.72 17.70
C LYS A 32 -7.37 19.94 17.97
N SER A 33 -6.96 20.67 16.93
CA SER A 33 -5.99 21.77 17.07
C SER A 33 -6.09 22.77 15.94
N ASP A 34 -5.40 23.91 16.09
CA ASP A 34 -5.20 24.92 15.06
C ASP A 34 -3.82 24.85 14.40
N TYR A 35 -3.07 23.75 14.55
CA TYR A 35 -1.78 23.58 13.92
C TYR A 35 -1.87 23.67 12.40
N SER A 36 -0.88 24.30 11.79
CA SER A 36 -0.78 24.42 10.33
C SER A 36 -0.49 23.06 9.68
N ILE A 37 -1.14 22.79 8.54
CA ILE A 37 -1.04 21.53 7.82
C ILE A 37 -0.63 21.80 6.37
N ILE A 38 0.38 21.07 5.88
CA ILE A 38 0.63 20.93 4.45
C ILE A 38 0.39 19.48 4.05
N ILE A 39 -0.43 19.26 3.01
CA ILE A 39 -0.58 17.95 2.35
C ILE A 39 0.17 18.00 1.03
N ALA A 40 1.23 17.20 0.90
CA ALA A 40 1.98 17.04 -0.33
C ALA A 40 1.43 15.83 -1.11
N GLU A 41 0.84 16.05 -2.28
CA GLU A 41 0.19 15.02 -3.11
C GLU A 41 0.85 14.93 -4.49
N LYS A 42 1.34 13.74 -4.84
CA LYS A 42 2.03 13.50 -6.12
C LYS A 42 1.11 13.66 -7.33
N ALA A 43 -0.15 13.26 -7.20
CA ALA A 43 -1.16 13.41 -8.25
C ALA A 43 -2.09 14.60 -7.95
N ASN A 44 -3.39 14.36 -7.90
CA ASN A 44 -4.39 15.35 -7.50
C ASN A 44 -5.26 14.77 -6.38
N ILE A 45 -5.36 15.45 -5.26
CA ILE A 45 -6.07 14.99 -4.07
C ILE A 45 -7.54 14.61 -4.35
N LYS A 46 -8.17 15.19 -5.38
CA LYS A 46 -9.56 14.87 -5.74
C LYS A 46 -9.75 13.42 -6.19
N ARG A 47 -8.74 12.81 -6.82
CA ARG A 47 -8.80 11.45 -7.36
C ARG A 47 -7.42 10.79 -7.35
N SER A 48 -6.82 10.61 -6.17
CA SER A 48 -5.52 9.95 -6.01
C SER A 48 -5.61 8.72 -5.12
N GLY A 49 -4.60 7.85 -5.21
CA GLY A 49 -4.45 6.64 -4.41
C GLY A 49 -5.43 5.52 -4.75
N CYS A 50 -5.45 4.48 -3.93
CA CYS A 50 -6.23 3.27 -4.15
C CYS A 50 -7.75 3.53 -4.20
N LEU A 51 -8.23 4.50 -3.45
CA LEU A 51 -9.66 4.87 -3.39
C LEU A 51 -10.15 5.65 -4.61
N ALA A 52 -9.26 6.05 -5.53
CA ALA A 52 -9.63 6.78 -6.75
C ALA A 52 -10.60 6.01 -7.66
N ALA A 53 -10.52 4.68 -7.66
CA ALA A 53 -11.41 3.81 -8.43
C ALA A 53 -12.83 3.69 -7.87
N GLY A 54 -13.06 4.12 -6.62
CA GLY A 54 -14.31 3.87 -5.91
C GLY A 54 -14.41 2.44 -5.36
N VAL A 55 -15.36 2.22 -4.45
CA VAL A 55 -15.60 0.92 -3.80
C VAL A 55 -17.10 0.70 -3.60
N ASN A 56 -17.55 -0.56 -3.64
CA ASN A 56 -18.95 -0.94 -3.47
C ASN A 56 -19.26 -1.57 -2.10
N ALA A 57 -18.26 -1.66 -1.25
CA ALA A 57 -18.39 -2.16 0.11
C ALA A 57 -17.30 -1.60 1.01
N ILE A 58 -17.62 -1.40 2.27
CA ILE A 58 -16.64 -1.27 3.34
C ILE A 58 -16.31 -2.68 3.83
N ASN A 59 -15.06 -3.11 3.69
CA ASN A 59 -14.62 -4.47 3.99
C ASN A 59 -14.10 -4.65 5.43
N ALA A 60 -13.87 -3.58 6.15
CA ALA A 60 -13.51 -3.58 7.57
C ALA A 60 -14.58 -2.81 8.34
N TYR A 61 -15.49 -3.55 8.99
CA TYR A 61 -16.60 -3.04 9.77
C TYR A 61 -17.03 -4.07 10.82
N ILE A 62 -17.36 -3.62 12.01
CA ILE A 62 -17.87 -4.48 13.07
C ILE A 62 -19.40 -4.55 12.95
N VAL A 63 -19.88 -5.61 12.30
CA VAL A 63 -21.32 -5.82 12.09
C VAL A 63 -22.05 -6.14 13.40
N LYS A 64 -23.35 -5.89 13.45
CA LYS A 64 -24.19 -6.14 14.62
C LYS A 64 -24.01 -7.57 15.16
N GLY A 65 -23.74 -7.69 16.46
CA GLY A 65 -23.48 -8.96 17.16
C GLY A 65 -22.02 -9.44 17.11
N ARG A 66 -21.11 -8.65 16.53
CA ARG A 66 -19.65 -8.87 16.54
C ARG A 66 -18.97 -7.84 17.42
N LYS A 67 -17.71 -8.14 17.78
CA LYS A 67 -16.83 -7.30 18.60
C LYS A 67 -15.54 -6.98 17.83
N PRO A 68 -14.79 -5.94 18.22
CA PRO A 68 -13.47 -5.65 17.67
C PRO A 68 -12.51 -6.85 17.68
N GLU A 69 -12.53 -7.67 18.75
CA GLU A 69 -11.72 -8.87 18.90
C GLU A 69 -11.99 -9.91 17.80
N ASP A 70 -13.24 -10.05 17.35
CA ASP A 70 -13.60 -10.95 16.25
C ASP A 70 -12.89 -10.56 14.93
N TYR A 71 -12.65 -9.25 14.74
CA TYR A 71 -11.91 -8.75 13.59
C TYR A 71 -10.42 -9.02 13.72
N VAL A 72 -9.86 -8.83 14.91
CA VAL A 72 -8.45 -9.18 15.22
C VAL A 72 -8.21 -10.66 14.95
N ASP A 73 -9.07 -11.54 15.45
CA ASP A 73 -8.97 -13.00 15.26
C ASP A 73 -9.06 -13.38 13.78
N TYR A 74 -9.93 -12.72 13.02
CA TYR A 74 -10.02 -12.89 11.56
C TYR A 74 -8.71 -12.49 10.85
N ALA A 75 -8.19 -11.29 11.12
CA ALA A 75 -6.98 -10.79 10.48
C ALA A 75 -5.74 -11.62 10.86
N LYS A 76 -5.64 -12.03 12.14
CA LYS A 76 -4.60 -12.94 12.63
C LYS A 76 -4.63 -14.29 11.92
N LYS A 77 -5.82 -14.87 11.74
CA LYS A 77 -5.99 -16.13 11.02
C LYS A 77 -5.59 -16.00 9.55
N ASP A 78 -5.98 -14.92 8.86
CA ASP A 78 -5.66 -14.69 7.44
C ASP A 78 -4.15 -14.50 7.22
N ALA A 79 -3.45 -13.87 8.17
CA ALA A 79 -2.00 -13.69 8.17
C ALA A 79 -1.21 -14.82 8.87
N ASP A 80 -1.87 -15.94 9.20
CA ASP A 80 -1.27 -17.12 9.79
C ASP A 80 -0.44 -16.81 11.06
N GLY A 81 -0.96 -15.93 11.89
CA GLY A 81 -0.44 -15.56 13.21
C GLY A 81 0.57 -14.42 13.24
N ILE A 82 1.18 -14.03 12.12
CA ILE A 82 2.19 -12.97 12.09
C ILE A 82 1.54 -11.61 11.90
N VAL A 83 1.04 -11.04 12.98
CA VAL A 83 0.39 -9.73 13.03
C VAL A 83 0.69 -9.00 14.32
N ARG A 84 0.61 -7.69 14.32
CA ARG A 84 0.59 -6.80 15.47
C ARG A 84 -0.83 -6.75 16.01
N GLU A 85 -1.15 -7.61 17.00
CA GLU A 85 -2.50 -7.66 17.57
C GLU A 85 -2.90 -6.37 18.29
N ASP A 86 -1.95 -5.65 18.88
CA ASP A 86 -2.15 -4.31 19.47
C ASP A 86 -2.60 -3.28 18.42
N LEU A 87 -1.96 -3.26 17.25
CA LEU A 87 -2.35 -2.37 16.16
C LEU A 87 -3.73 -2.75 15.57
N LEU A 88 -3.99 -4.05 15.42
CA LEU A 88 -5.28 -4.54 14.96
C LEU A 88 -6.40 -4.20 15.93
N MET A 89 -6.14 -4.27 17.24
CA MET A 89 -7.15 -3.96 18.26
C MET A 89 -7.52 -2.48 18.23
N THR A 90 -6.51 -1.58 18.33
CA THR A 90 -6.76 -0.13 18.27
C THR A 90 -7.40 0.32 16.97
N MET A 91 -7.08 -0.33 15.85
CA MET A 91 -7.75 -0.09 14.57
C MET A 91 -9.22 -0.57 14.62
N SER A 92 -9.47 -1.79 15.10
CA SER A 92 -10.79 -2.41 15.07
C SER A 92 -11.82 -1.64 15.90
N GLU A 93 -11.41 -1.05 17.01
CA GLU A 93 -12.24 -0.19 17.87
C GLU A 93 -12.72 1.09 17.15
N GLY A 94 -11.98 1.57 16.15
CA GLY A 94 -12.29 2.78 15.40
C GLY A 94 -13.16 2.58 14.15
N LEU A 95 -13.28 1.36 13.62
CA LEU A 95 -13.87 1.09 12.30
C LEU A 95 -15.28 1.64 12.10
N ASN A 96 -16.16 1.46 13.07
CA ASN A 96 -17.55 1.91 12.99
C ASN A 96 -17.63 3.44 13.11
N ARG A 97 -16.86 4.04 14.03
CA ARG A 97 -16.82 5.50 14.22
C ARG A 97 -16.41 6.25 12.95
N VAL A 98 -15.36 5.79 12.27
CA VAL A 98 -14.94 6.45 11.01
C VAL A 98 -15.95 6.24 9.89
N THR A 99 -16.64 5.10 9.88
CA THR A 99 -17.73 4.83 8.93
C THR A 99 -18.90 5.79 9.12
N ASP A 100 -19.37 5.97 10.36
CA ASP A 100 -20.44 6.91 10.68
C ASP A 100 -20.08 8.36 10.34
N LYS A 101 -18.80 8.74 10.51
CA LYS A 101 -18.31 10.06 10.10
C LYS A 101 -18.35 10.22 8.58
N MET A 102 -17.99 9.18 7.83
CA MET A 102 -18.08 9.20 6.37
C MET A 102 -19.53 9.32 5.88
N GLU A 103 -20.50 8.68 6.52
CA GLU A 103 -21.92 8.86 6.21
C GLU A 103 -22.34 10.33 6.43
N LYS A 104 -21.93 10.94 7.55
CA LYS A 104 -22.19 12.37 7.83
C LYS A 104 -21.55 13.32 6.79
N LEU A 105 -20.43 12.92 6.18
CA LEU A 105 -19.78 13.64 5.09
C LEU A 105 -20.50 13.45 3.73
N GLY A 106 -21.48 12.54 3.66
CA GLY A 106 -22.29 12.31 2.46
C GLY A 106 -22.02 10.97 1.75
N LEU A 107 -21.29 10.04 2.38
CA LEU A 107 -21.17 8.68 1.84
C LEU A 107 -22.52 7.98 1.91
N VAL A 108 -22.97 7.43 0.79
CA VAL A 108 -24.21 6.66 0.71
C VAL A 108 -23.95 5.23 1.17
N ILE A 109 -24.46 4.89 2.37
CA ILE A 109 -24.45 3.53 2.91
C ILE A 109 -25.84 2.92 2.72
N LEU A 110 -25.88 1.70 2.20
CA LEU A 110 -27.17 1.02 1.97
C LEU A 110 -27.78 0.58 3.30
N LYS A 111 -29.07 0.91 3.51
CA LYS A 111 -29.84 0.57 4.69
C LYS A 111 -30.99 -0.36 4.35
N ASP A 112 -31.33 -1.23 5.28
CA ASP A 112 -32.49 -2.09 5.22
C ASP A 112 -33.77 -1.34 5.63
N GLU A 113 -34.90 -2.04 5.65
CA GLU A 113 -36.22 -1.50 6.03
C GLU A 113 -36.29 -0.98 7.48
N ASN A 114 -35.37 -1.42 8.34
CA ASN A 114 -35.26 -0.99 9.75
C ASN A 114 -34.26 0.18 9.91
N GLY A 115 -33.62 0.66 8.82
CA GLY A 115 -32.62 1.70 8.84
C GLY A 115 -31.22 1.23 9.27
N GLU A 116 -31.00 -0.08 9.41
CA GLU A 116 -29.69 -0.66 9.74
C GLU A 116 -28.84 -0.83 8.46
N TYR A 117 -27.52 -0.74 8.59
CA TYR A 117 -26.61 -0.94 7.45
C TYR A 117 -26.69 -2.36 6.90
N VAL A 118 -26.82 -2.49 5.58
CA VAL A 118 -26.90 -3.80 4.91
C VAL A 118 -25.55 -4.50 4.99
N ALA A 119 -25.47 -5.53 5.84
CA ALA A 119 -24.29 -6.36 5.96
C ALA A 119 -24.03 -7.20 4.70
N ARG A 120 -22.75 -7.43 4.39
CA ARG A 120 -22.26 -8.39 3.39
C ARG A 120 -21.28 -9.36 4.05
N GLY A 121 -21.82 -10.47 4.59
CA GLY A 121 -21.06 -11.38 5.44
C GLY A 121 -20.81 -10.81 6.84
N ASN A 122 -19.70 -11.22 7.48
CA ASN A 122 -19.50 -11.02 8.92
C ASN A 122 -18.70 -9.75 9.30
N ARG A 123 -18.20 -8.99 8.31
CA ARG A 123 -17.30 -7.85 8.54
C ARG A 123 -17.41 -6.74 7.49
N ASN A 124 -18.39 -6.80 6.64
CA ASN A 124 -18.55 -5.89 5.51
C ASN A 124 -19.95 -5.29 5.50
N ILE A 125 -20.05 -4.06 5.00
CA ILE A 125 -21.35 -3.42 4.68
C ILE A 125 -21.35 -2.92 3.25
N LYS A 126 -22.55 -2.83 2.66
CA LYS A 126 -22.75 -2.36 1.28
C LYS A 126 -22.82 -0.85 1.23
N ILE A 127 -22.09 -0.26 0.30
CA ILE A 127 -22.08 1.19 0.07
C ILE A 127 -22.21 1.51 -1.42
N ASN A 128 -22.49 2.77 -1.71
CA ASN A 128 -22.32 3.39 -3.01
C ASN A 128 -21.15 4.38 -2.90
N GLY A 129 -19.92 3.89 -3.08
CA GLY A 129 -18.68 4.58 -2.69
C GLY A 129 -17.85 5.13 -3.86
N GLU A 130 -18.46 5.36 -5.00
CA GLU A 130 -17.76 5.94 -6.18
C GLU A 130 -17.21 7.34 -5.88
N ASN A 131 -17.91 8.11 -5.05
CA ASN A 131 -17.55 9.46 -4.67
C ASN A 131 -16.80 9.57 -3.33
N MET A 132 -16.43 8.45 -2.69
CA MET A 132 -15.79 8.48 -1.37
C MET A 132 -14.50 9.32 -1.36
N LYS A 133 -13.65 9.18 -2.39
CA LYS A 133 -12.43 9.99 -2.50
C LYS A 133 -12.73 11.48 -2.74
N PRO A 134 -13.61 11.87 -3.68
CA PRO A 134 -14.07 13.25 -3.81
C PRO A 134 -14.65 13.86 -2.54
N LEU A 135 -15.44 13.12 -1.76
CA LEU A 135 -15.99 13.58 -0.48
C LEU A 135 -14.89 13.92 0.53
N LEU A 136 -13.89 13.07 0.67
CA LEU A 136 -12.71 13.34 1.53
C LEU A 136 -11.95 14.57 1.06
N ALA A 137 -11.69 14.68 -0.25
CA ALA A 137 -10.98 15.82 -0.82
C ALA A 137 -11.74 17.13 -0.65
N GLU A 138 -13.06 17.12 -0.81
CA GLU A 138 -13.93 18.27 -0.58
C GLU A 138 -13.93 18.67 0.91
N ALA A 139 -14.00 17.71 1.82
CA ALA A 139 -13.94 17.98 3.24
C ALA A 139 -12.60 18.63 3.63
N VAL A 140 -11.48 18.13 3.11
CA VAL A 140 -10.14 18.71 3.32
C VAL A 140 -10.06 20.14 2.75
N SER A 141 -10.64 20.40 1.58
CA SER A 141 -10.60 21.72 0.95
C SER A 141 -11.31 22.83 1.74
N LYS A 142 -12.13 22.45 2.72
CA LYS A 142 -12.86 23.39 3.60
C LYS A 142 -12.13 23.67 4.92
N LEU A 143 -10.98 23.01 5.15
CA LEU A 143 -10.21 23.21 6.37
C LEU A 143 -9.44 24.52 6.33
N ASN A 144 -9.49 25.28 7.43
CA ASN A 144 -8.62 26.45 7.62
C ASN A 144 -7.18 25.97 7.89
N ASP A 145 -6.18 26.80 7.55
CA ASP A 145 -4.75 26.52 7.77
C ASP A 145 -4.28 25.14 7.31
N CYS A 146 -4.92 24.63 6.24
CA CYS A 146 -4.57 23.40 5.55
C CYS A 146 -4.28 23.68 4.09
N THR A 147 -3.01 23.61 3.71
CA THR A 147 -2.57 23.84 2.32
C THR A 147 -2.37 22.50 1.62
N VAL A 148 -3.05 22.29 0.49
CA VAL A 148 -2.84 21.12 -0.37
C VAL A 148 -1.97 21.52 -1.56
N ILE A 149 -0.80 20.88 -1.67
CA ILE A 149 0.09 21.03 -2.83
C ILE A 149 -0.05 19.77 -3.67
N ASN A 150 -0.76 19.87 -4.78
CA ASN A 150 -0.86 18.79 -5.77
C ASN A 150 0.35 18.82 -6.71
N ARG A 151 0.62 17.73 -7.40
CA ARG A 151 1.69 17.59 -8.38
C ARG A 151 3.09 17.84 -7.81
N ILE A 152 3.28 17.46 -6.54
CA ILE A 152 4.60 17.48 -5.90
C ILE A 152 5.07 16.06 -5.60
N ASN A 153 6.21 15.69 -6.13
CA ASN A 153 6.87 14.41 -5.85
C ASN A 153 7.84 14.61 -4.68
N ILE A 154 7.52 14.04 -3.52
CA ILE A 154 8.43 14.02 -2.37
C ILE A 154 9.43 12.90 -2.55
N THR A 155 10.72 13.20 -2.38
CA THR A 155 11.82 12.28 -2.69
C THR A 155 12.56 11.77 -1.46
N ASP A 156 12.76 12.61 -0.43
CA ASP A 156 13.55 12.26 0.73
C ASP A 156 13.04 12.97 1.99
N TYR A 157 13.22 12.30 3.14
CA TYR A 157 13.03 12.95 4.44
C TYR A 157 14.24 13.79 4.83
N ILE A 158 13.98 14.80 5.64
CA ILE A 158 15.00 15.56 6.37
C ILE A 158 15.02 14.99 7.79
N VAL A 159 16.08 14.30 8.15
CA VAL A 159 16.22 13.65 9.46
C VAL A 159 17.53 14.12 10.12
N GLU A 160 17.43 14.60 11.35
CA GLU A 160 18.55 15.04 12.15
C GLU A 160 18.50 14.34 13.51
N ASN A 161 19.58 13.68 13.89
CA ASN A 161 19.68 12.95 15.18
C ASN A 161 18.48 12.04 15.43
N ASN A 162 18.12 11.21 14.43
CA ASN A 162 16.95 10.31 14.45
C ASN A 162 15.60 11.01 14.66
N THR A 163 15.51 12.31 14.37
CA THR A 163 14.27 13.10 14.47
C THR A 163 13.92 13.69 13.11
N ILE A 164 12.65 13.56 12.70
CA ILE A 164 12.15 14.15 11.47
C ILE A 164 12.14 15.67 11.57
N LYS A 165 12.52 16.35 10.47
CA LYS A 165 12.50 17.81 10.34
C LYS A 165 11.74 18.28 9.11
N GLY A 166 11.29 17.36 8.24
CA GLY A 166 10.56 17.66 7.03
C GLY A 166 10.88 16.74 5.87
N ALA A 167 10.73 17.25 4.65
CA ALA A 167 10.99 16.49 3.43
C ALA A 167 11.40 17.39 2.26
N TYR A 168 12.13 16.82 1.31
CA TYR A 168 12.44 17.40 0.00
C TYR A 168 11.54 16.86 -1.08
N GLY A 169 11.28 17.67 -2.09
CA GLY A 169 10.55 17.26 -3.27
C GLY A 169 10.67 18.25 -4.42
N PHE A 170 10.00 17.95 -5.51
CA PHE A 170 9.91 18.84 -6.67
C PHE A 170 8.52 18.83 -7.28
N SER A 171 8.16 19.94 -7.92
CA SER A 171 6.94 20.06 -8.70
C SER A 171 7.06 19.28 -10.00
N ILE A 172 6.00 18.55 -10.37
CA ILE A 172 5.93 17.82 -11.64
C ILE A 172 5.50 18.79 -12.78
N GLU A 173 4.89 19.93 -12.45
CA GLU A 173 4.33 20.87 -13.42
C GLU A 173 5.27 22.03 -13.76
N ASP A 174 6.00 22.51 -12.77
CA ASP A 174 6.96 23.59 -12.95
C ASP A 174 8.30 23.22 -12.30
N ALA A 175 9.40 23.67 -12.82
CA ALA A 175 10.73 23.32 -12.35
C ALA A 175 11.07 23.92 -10.96
N THR A 176 10.21 23.67 -9.96
CA THR A 176 10.38 24.14 -8.59
C THR A 176 10.85 23.00 -7.67
N ALA A 177 11.97 23.21 -6.99
CA ALA A 177 12.39 22.36 -5.87
C ALA A 177 11.82 22.87 -4.55
N TYR A 178 11.40 21.95 -3.69
CA TYR A 178 10.81 22.24 -2.40
C TYR A 178 11.63 21.66 -1.26
N GLU A 179 11.75 22.43 -0.21
CA GLU A 179 12.07 22.00 1.14
C GLU A 179 10.87 22.34 2.03
N ILE A 180 10.26 21.33 2.63
CA ILE A 180 9.09 21.51 3.51
C ILE A 180 9.52 21.13 4.91
N ARG A 181 9.74 22.10 5.78
CA ARG A 181 10.07 21.93 7.20
C ARG A 181 8.80 21.70 8.00
N ALA A 182 8.85 20.69 8.88
CA ALA A 182 7.73 20.31 9.72
C ALA A 182 8.19 19.74 11.05
N LYS A 183 7.42 20.00 12.11
CA LYS A 183 7.69 19.45 13.45
C LYS A 183 7.31 17.96 13.54
N LYS A 184 6.23 17.56 12.85
CA LYS A 184 5.78 16.17 12.72
C LYS A 184 5.47 15.88 11.26
N VAL A 185 5.71 14.63 10.83
CA VAL A 185 5.44 14.19 9.46
C VAL A 185 4.62 12.90 9.48
N LEU A 186 3.53 12.86 8.71
CA LEU A 186 2.77 11.64 8.45
C LEU A 186 3.06 11.12 7.05
N CYS A 187 3.64 9.94 6.96
CA CYS A 187 3.72 9.16 5.72
C CYS A 187 2.41 8.43 5.46
N ALA A 188 1.69 8.80 4.40
CA ALA A 188 0.43 8.20 3.97
C ALA A 188 0.44 7.89 2.46
N THR A 189 1.59 7.45 1.95
CA THR A 189 1.89 7.29 0.52
C THR A 189 1.31 6.02 -0.11
N GLY A 190 0.70 5.13 0.69
CA GLY A 190 0.25 3.83 0.22
C GLY A 190 1.38 2.81 0.04
N GLY A 191 1.10 1.72 -0.65
CA GLY A 191 2.03 0.61 -0.86
C GLY A 191 2.92 0.77 -2.09
N ALA A 192 3.45 -0.35 -2.60
CA ALA A 192 4.31 -0.41 -3.77
C ALA A 192 3.78 -1.36 -4.86
N ALA A 193 3.56 -0.81 -6.04
CA ALA A 193 3.23 -1.50 -7.28
C ALA A 193 4.39 -1.44 -8.28
N GLY A 194 4.36 -2.33 -9.27
CA GLY A 194 5.32 -2.31 -10.38
C GLY A 194 6.71 -2.83 -10.03
N LEU A 195 6.84 -3.56 -8.92
CA LEU A 195 8.08 -4.26 -8.53
C LEU A 195 8.32 -5.51 -9.40
N TYR A 196 7.25 -6.16 -9.81
CA TYR A 196 7.23 -7.37 -10.62
C TYR A 196 6.59 -7.11 -11.97
N ARG A 197 6.84 -7.97 -12.92
CA ARG A 197 6.25 -7.86 -14.25
C ARG A 197 4.73 -7.99 -14.17
N PRO A 198 3.96 -6.99 -14.68
CA PRO A 198 2.51 -7.06 -14.68
C PRO A 198 1.96 -8.25 -15.48
N ASN A 199 0.97 -8.94 -14.92
CA ASN A 199 0.32 -10.08 -15.54
C ASN A 199 -0.92 -9.64 -16.35
N ASN A 200 -0.72 -8.80 -17.36
CA ASN A 200 -1.80 -8.38 -18.25
C ASN A 200 -1.36 -8.44 -19.71
N PRO A 201 -2.29 -8.78 -20.65
CA PRO A 201 -2.00 -8.70 -22.07
C PRO A 201 -1.52 -7.31 -22.48
N GLY A 202 -0.43 -7.29 -23.24
CA GLY A 202 0.19 -6.03 -23.65
C GLY A 202 0.75 -5.28 -22.44
N PHE A 203 1.89 -5.74 -21.96
CA PHE A 203 2.66 -5.10 -20.90
C PHE A 203 2.40 -3.59 -20.82
N SER A 204 1.87 -3.13 -19.72
CA SER A 204 1.53 -1.74 -19.53
C SER A 204 1.70 -1.33 -18.08
N ARG A 205 2.45 -0.27 -17.84
CA ARG A 205 2.59 0.40 -16.55
C ARG A 205 1.25 0.70 -15.86
N HIS A 206 0.19 0.88 -16.63
CA HIS A 206 -1.13 1.27 -16.12
C HIS A 206 -2.11 0.10 -15.93
N LYS A 207 -1.76 -1.11 -16.33
CA LYS A 207 -2.61 -2.29 -16.18
C LYS A 207 -2.19 -3.15 -14.99
N MET A 208 -2.26 -2.58 -13.79
CA MET A 208 -1.96 -3.25 -12.53
C MET A 208 -3.19 -3.23 -11.63
N TRP A 209 -3.31 -4.22 -10.76
CA TRP A 209 -4.38 -4.26 -9.76
C TRP A 209 -4.28 -3.12 -8.76
N TYR A 210 -3.07 -2.82 -8.28
CA TYR A 210 -2.79 -1.71 -7.36
C TYR A 210 -2.43 -0.44 -8.14
N PRO A 211 -2.72 0.77 -7.64
CA PRO A 211 -2.43 2.00 -8.37
C PRO A 211 -0.96 2.09 -8.81
N PRO A 212 -0.68 2.29 -10.10
CA PRO A 212 0.69 2.25 -10.64
C PRO A 212 1.58 3.39 -10.16
N PHE A 213 0.99 4.48 -9.68
CA PHE A 213 1.71 5.63 -9.12
C PHE A 213 2.06 5.47 -7.63
N ASN A 214 1.60 4.40 -6.99
CA ASN A 214 2.06 3.98 -5.68
C ASN A 214 3.32 3.12 -5.85
N THR A 215 4.46 3.76 -5.85
CA THR A 215 5.75 3.18 -6.26
C THR A 215 6.60 2.69 -5.10
N GLY A 216 6.08 2.86 -3.86
CA GLY A 216 6.82 2.58 -2.65
C GLY A 216 7.68 3.76 -2.17
N ALA A 217 7.37 4.99 -2.61
CA ALA A 217 8.10 6.19 -2.20
C ALA A 217 8.31 6.30 -0.69
N GLY A 218 7.23 6.12 0.10
CA GLY A 218 7.32 6.14 1.56
C GLY A 218 8.23 5.07 2.12
N TYR A 219 8.15 3.84 1.60
CA TYR A 219 9.08 2.77 2.00
C TYR A 219 10.53 3.13 1.68
N ALA A 220 10.79 3.57 0.44
CA ALA A 220 12.14 3.92 0.00
C ALA A 220 12.73 5.08 0.82
N MET A 221 11.96 6.13 1.09
CA MET A 221 12.38 7.23 1.95
C MET A 221 12.71 6.74 3.36
N GLY A 222 11.84 5.93 3.97
CA GLY A 222 12.06 5.37 5.30
C GLY A 222 13.29 4.47 5.37
N ILE A 223 13.47 3.58 4.40
CA ILE A 223 14.64 2.70 4.31
C ILE A 223 15.92 3.55 4.25
N ARG A 224 16.00 4.51 3.34
CA ARG A 224 17.18 5.39 3.21
C ARG A 224 17.46 6.21 4.45
N SER A 225 16.43 6.58 5.21
CA SER A 225 16.55 7.35 6.45
C SER A 225 16.80 6.49 7.69
N GLY A 226 16.89 5.16 7.55
CA GLY A 226 17.15 4.26 8.65
C GLY A 226 15.92 3.91 9.51
N ALA A 227 14.71 4.12 9.02
CA ALA A 227 13.51 3.61 9.68
C ALA A 227 13.45 2.08 9.61
N GLU A 228 12.97 1.45 10.66
CA GLU A 228 12.76 0.01 10.68
C GLU A 228 11.53 -0.38 9.87
N MET A 229 11.69 -1.39 8.99
CA MET A 229 10.64 -1.98 8.17
C MET A 229 10.32 -3.39 8.63
N THR A 230 9.09 -3.87 8.42
CA THR A 230 8.63 -5.19 8.84
C THR A 230 7.99 -5.99 7.72
N THR A 231 8.21 -7.30 7.73
CA THR A 231 7.43 -8.34 7.05
C THR A 231 7.28 -8.14 5.52
N PHE A 232 8.31 -7.63 4.83
CA PHE A 232 8.29 -7.45 3.36
C PHE A 232 8.29 -8.77 2.58
N GLU A 233 8.55 -9.88 3.25
CA GLU A 233 8.41 -11.22 2.68
C GLU A 233 6.94 -11.63 2.48
N MET A 234 5.99 -11.05 3.23
CA MET A 234 4.56 -11.28 3.02
C MET A 234 4.05 -10.37 1.89
N ARG A 235 4.35 -10.75 0.66
CA ARG A 235 3.91 -10.03 -0.54
C ARG A 235 2.43 -10.30 -0.80
N PHE A 236 1.69 -9.29 -1.23
CA PHE A 236 0.29 -9.46 -1.59
C PHE A 236 0.15 -9.90 -3.05
N ILE A 237 -0.54 -11.01 -3.27
CA ILE A 237 -0.93 -11.51 -4.58
C ILE A 237 -2.45 -11.64 -4.58
N ALA A 238 -3.12 -10.82 -5.38
CA ALA A 238 -4.57 -10.86 -5.48
C ALA A 238 -5.02 -11.93 -6.47
N LEU A 239 -6.08 -12.66 -6.15
CA LEU A 239 -6.82 -13.41 -7.13
C LEU A 239 -7.72 -12.44 -7.90
N ARG A 240 -7.71 -12.46 -9.23
CA ARG A 240 -8.44 -11.53 -10.10
C ARG A 240 -9.15 -12.25 -11.24
N CYS A 241 -10.09 -11.57 -11.88
CA CYS A 241 -10.64 -12.00 -13.15
C CYS A 241 -9.54 -11.88 -14.22
N LYS A 242 -9.24 -12.97 -14.91
CA LYS A 242 -8.14 -13.05 -15.87
C LYS A 242 -8.23 -11.97 -16.95
N ASP A 243 -7.08 -11.47 -17.38
CA ASP A 243 -6.90 -10.40 -18.38
C ASP A 243 -7.58 -9.08 -18.01
N THR A 244 -7.93 -8.90 -16.75
CA THR A 244 -8.47 -7.66 -16.20
C THR A 244 -7.77 -7.31 -14.88
N ILE A 245 -8.05 -6.12 -14.37
CA ILE A 245 -7.66 -5.72 -13.00
C ILE A 245 -8.80 -5.95 -12.00
N ALA A 246 -9.88 -6.62 -12.43
CA ALA A 246 -11.11 -6.76 -11.67
C ALA A 246 -10.92 -7.72 -10.48
N PRO A 247 -11.22 -7.30 -9.25
CA PRO A 247 -11.12 -8.14 -8.07
C PRO A 247 -12.22 -9.20 -8.05
N THR A 248 -11.91 -10.38 -7.50
CA THR A 248 -12.85 -11.52 -7.44
C THR A 248 -13.79 -11.49 -6.22
N GLY A 249 -13.51 -10.66 -5.21
CA GLY A 249 -14.25 -10.67 -3.95
C GLY A 249 -15.76 -10.45 -4.09
N THR A 250 -16.19 -9.60 -5.02
CA THR A 250 -17.63 -9.36 -5.28
C THR A 250 -18.32 -10.58 -5.90
N ILE A 251 -17.63 -11.35 -6.73
CA ILE A 251 -18.16 -12.61 -7.29
C ILE A 251 -18.17 -13.69 -6.21
N ALA A 252 -17.03 -13.92 -5.54
CA ALA A 252 -16.92 -14.98 -4.55
C ALA A 252 -17.83 -14.77 -3.33
N GLN A 253 -17.87 -13.55 -2.78
CA GLN A 253 -18.65 -13.23 -1.58
C GLN A 253 -20.06 -12.68 -1.89
N GLY A 254 -20.18 -11.89 -2.95
CA GLY A 254 -21.45 -11.22 -3.30
C GLY A 254 -22.51 -12.17 -3.82
N VAL A 255 -22.13 -13.17 -4.61
CA VAL A 255 -23.06 -14.18 -5.16
C VAL A 255 -22.72 -15.61 -4.71
N GLY A 256 -21.71 -15.78 -3.85
CA GLY A 256 -21.33 -17.08 -3.29
C GLY A 256 -20.67 -18.03 -4.31
N ALA A 257 -20.06 -17.49 -5.36
CA ALA A 257 -19.41 -18.29 -6.41
C ALA A 257 -18.22 -19.07 -5.86
N LYS A 258 -18.16 -20.37 -6.16
CA LYS A 258 -17.09 -21.27 -5.73
C LYS A 258 -15.95 -21.31 -6.75
N GLN A 259 -14.72 -21.50 -6.29
CA GLN A 259 -13.58 -21.76 -7.15
C GLN A 259 -13.68 -23.19 -7.72
N VAL A 260 -13.65 -23.31 -9.04
CA VAL A 260 -13.72 -24.58 -9.74
C VAL A 260 -12.62 -24.68 -10.79
N ASN A 261 -12.14 -25.90 -11.04
CA ASN A 261 -11.21 -26.20 -12.12
C ASN A 261 -11.93 -26.45 -13.46
N SER A 262 -11.20 -26.75 -14.51
CA SER A 262 -11.75 -27.04 -15.85
C SER A 262 -12.64 -28.27 -15.91
N LEU A 263 -12.52 -29.18 -14.93
CA LEU A 263 -13.38 -30.37 -14.80
C LEU A 263 -14.68 -30.08 -14.05
N GLY A 264 -14.88 -28.83 -13.58
CA GLY A 264 -16.03 -28.42 -12.79
C GLY A 264 -15.97 -28.81 -11.32
N GLU A 265 -14.83 -29.30 -10.84
CA GLU A 265 -14.63 -29.69 -9.45
C GLU A 265 -14.35 -28.48 -8.56
N VAL A 266 -15.00 -28.41 -7.39
CA VAL A 266 -14.73 -27.37 -6.38
C VAL A 266 -13.46 -27.75 -5.64
N TYR A 267 -12.42 -26.92 -5.77
CA TYR A 267 -11.12 -27.21 -5.17
C TYR A 267 -10.75 -26.31 -3.96
N GLU A 268 -11.50 -25.26 -3.70
CA GLU A 268 -11.14 -24.26 -2.66
C GLU A 268 -10.96 -24.86 -1.25
N THR A 269 -11.64 -25.95 -0.94
CA THR A 269 -11.51 -26.62 0.37
C THR A 269 -10.31 -27.57 0.44
N LYS A 270 -9.77 -27.99 -0.70
CA LYS A 270 -8.57 -28.85 -0.78
C LYS A 270 -7.31 -28.10 -0.31
N TYR A 271 -7.20 -26.82 -0.64
CA TYR A 271 -6.00 -26.01 -0.38
C TYR A 271 -6.17 -25.06 0.78
N GLY A 272 -7.39 -24.64 1.11
CA GLY A 272 -7.74 -23.68 2.15
C GLY A 272 -8.49 -22.46 1.61
N LEU A 273 -8.89 -21.58 2.54
CA LEU A 273 -9.80 -20.46 2.25
C LEU A 273 -9.20 -19.08 2.56
N THR A 274 -7.99 -19.01 3.07
CA THR A 274 -7.28 -17.74 3.25
C THR A 274 -6.90 -17.12 1.90
N THR A 275 -6.53 -15.87 1.88
CA THR A 275 -6.21 -15.17 0.63
C THR A 275 -5.05 -15.84 -0.11
N SER A 276 -3.97 -16.21 0.60
CA SER A 276 -2.82 -16.87 0.00
C SER A 276 -3.14 -18.30 -0.48
N GLU A 277 -3.92 -19.07 0.30
CA GLU A 277 -4.32 -20.43 -0.04
C GLU A 277 -5.23 -20.49 -1.28
N ARG A 278 -6.13 -19.53 -1.45
CA ARG A 278 -6.99 -19.42 -2.65
C ARG A 278 -6.17 -19.18 -3.92
N VAL A 279 -5.14 -18.33 -3.84
CA VAL A 279 -4.20 -18.13 -4.95
C VAL A 279 -3.41 -19.39 -5.20
N TYR A 280 -2.86 -20.00 -4.14
CA TYR A 280 -2.09 -21.24 -4.20
C TYR A 280 -2.89 -22.37 -4.85
N GLY A 281 -4.14 -22.58 -4.44
CA GLY A 281 -5.01 -23.58 -5.05
C GLY A 281 -5.22 -23.38 -6.56
N THR A 282 -5.38 -22.11 -6.98
CA THR A 282 -5.50 -21.77 -8.42
C THR A 282 -4.21 -22.11 -9.18
N VAL A 283 -3.04 -21.78 -8.61
CA VAL A 283 -1.72 -22.10 -9.20
C VAL A 283 -1.53 -23.61 -9.30
N MET A 284 -1.82 -24.35 -8.23
CA MET A 284 -1.65 -25.82 -8.21
C MET A 284 -2.58 -26.55 -9.19
N GLU A 285 -3.86 -26.14 -9.29
CA GLU A 285 -4.78 -26.74 -10.25
C GLU A 285 -4.31 -26.51 -11.70
N ASN A 286 -3.75 -25.32 -11.99
CA ASN A 286 -3.16 -25.05 -13.31
C ASN A 286 -1.90 -25.92 -13.56
N LEU A 287 -1.00 -26.03 -12.59
CA LEU A 287 0.23 -26.84 -12.69
C LEU A 287 -0.04 -28.33 -12.85
N GLU A 288 -1.06 -28.84 -12.18
CA GLU A 288 -1.47 -30.26 -12.27
C GLU A 288 -2.31 -30.56 -13.53
N GLY A 289 -2.46 -29.59 -14.45
CA GLY A 289 -3.16 -29.80 -15.72
C GLY A 289 -4.69 -29.81 -15.61
N ARG A 290 -5.25 -29.34 -14.49
CA ARG A 290 -6.71 -29.20 -14.29
C ARG A 290 -7.21 -27.75 -14.49
N GLY A 291 -6.32 -26.83 -14.86
CA GLY A 291 -6.69 -25.48 -15.29
C GLY A 291 -7.36 -25.47 -16.69
N PRO A 292 -7.90 -24.32 -17.13
CA PRO A 292 -8.01 -23.08 -16.36
C PRO A 292 -9.00 -23.14 -15.20
N CYS A 293 -8.82 -22.22 -14.21
CA CYS A 293 -9.68 -22.15 -13.03
C CYS A 293 -10.70 -21.02 -13.15
N TYR A 294 -11.83 -21.18 -12.50
CA TYR A 294 -12.96 -20.25 -12.60
C TYR A 294 -13.61 -19.97 -11.24
N LEU A 295 -14.31 -18.84 -11.14
CA LEU A 295 -15.42 -18.66 -10.20
C LEU A 295 -16.70 -19.07 -10.91
N ARG A 296 -17.45 -20.02 -10.30
CA ARG A 296 -18.69 -20.56 -10.87
C ARG A 296 -19.81 -19.53 -10.75
N THR A 297 -20.04 -18.76 -11.81
CA THR A 297 -21.15 -17.81 -11.91
C THR A 297 -22.29 -18.34 -12.79
N GLU A 298 -22.05 -19.37 -13.58
CA GLU A 298 -23.08 -20.02 -14.38
C GLU A 298 -24.24 -20.51 -13.50
N GLY A 299 -25.47 -20.12 -13.87
CA GLY A 299 -26.67 -20.49 -13.14
C GLY A 299 -27.01 -19.64 -11.92
N ILE A 300 -26.32 -18.52 -11.66
CA ILE A 300 -26.76 -17.56 -10.64
C ILE A 300 -28.10 -16.93 -11.01
N SER A 301 -28.84 -16.41 -10.00
CA SER A 301 -30.15 -15.82 -10.25
C SER A 301 -30.08 -14.52 -11.07
N PRO A 302 -31.15 -14.12 -11.75
CA PRO A 302 -31.22 -12.86 -12.49
C PRO A 302 -30.89 -11.63 -11.61
N GLN A 303 -31.27 -11.65 -10.35
CA GLN A 303 -30.97 -10.58 -9.39
C GLN A 303 -29.47 -10.54 -9.07
N GLN A 304 -28.83 -11.70 -8.90
CA GLN A 304 -27.38 -11.79 -8.70
C GLN A 304 -26.60 -11.34 -9.95
N ASP A 305 -27.06 -11.73 -11.14
CA ASP A 305 -26.50 -11.31 -12.42
C ASP A 305 -26.53 -9.78 -12.58
N GLU A 306 -27.69 -9.16 -12.38
CA GLU A 306 -27.83 -7.71 -12.42
C GLU A 306 -26.95 -7.01 -11.38
N SER A 307 -26.88 -7.56 -10.16
CA SER A 307 -26.03 -7.03 -9.08
C SER A 307 -24.54 -7.07 -9.46
N LEU A 308 -24.07 -8.16 -10.06
CA LEU A 308 -22.68 -8.25 -10.53
C LEU A 308 -22.40 -7.24 -11.64
N ARG A 309 -23.25 -7.12 -12.64
CA ARG A 309 -23.06 -6.16 -13.75
C ARG A 309 -22.98 -4.72 -13.23
N LYS A 310 -23.88 -4.33 -12.33
CA LYS A 310 -23.85 -2.99 -11.69
C LYS A 310 -22.58 -2.76 -10.87
N ALA A 311 -22.17 -3.75 -10.07
CA ALA A 311 -20.97 -3.62 -9.23
C ALA A 311 -19.69 -3.46 -10.08
N TYR A 312 -19.54 -4.25 -11.12
CA TYR A 312 -18.35 -4.19 -11.97
C TYR A 312 -18.32 -2.99 -12.91
N LEU A 313 -19.49 -2.51 -13.35
CA LEU A 313 -19.55 -1.28 -14.15
C LEU A 313 -18.88 -0.11 -13.43
N ASN A 314 -19.04 -0.02 -12.10
CA ASN A 314 -18.47 1.06 -11.29
C ASN A 314 -17.05 0.76 -10.81
N MET A 315 -16.80 -0.50 -10.42
CA MET A 315 -15.55 -0.88 -9.74
C MET A 315 -14.43 -1.28 -10.73
N ALA A 316 -14.79 -1.99 -11.79
CA ALA A 316 -13.83 -2.53 -12.76
C ALA A 316 -14.51 -2.73 -14.13
N PRO A 317 -14.72 -1.66 -14.89
CA PRO A 317 -15.44 -1.69 -16.18
C PRO A 317 -14.84 -2.67 -17.19
N SER A 318 -13.55 -2.98 -17.10
CA SER A 318 -12.87 -3.96 -17.97
C SER A 318 -13.52 -5.35 -17.91
N GLN A 319 -14.02 -5.78 -16.75
CA GLN A 319 -14.74 -7.05 -16.64
C GLN A 319 -16.14 -6.96 -17.27
N THR A 320 -16.83 -5.83 -17.13
CA THR A 320 -18.11 -5.59 -17.80
C THR A 320 -17.94 -5.62 -19.32
N LEU A 321 -16.89 -5.00 -19.85
CA LEU A 321 -16.58 -5.02 -21.28
C LEU A 321 -16.33 -6.46 -21.78
N LYS A 322 -15.63 -7.31 -21.02
CA LYS A 322 -15.44 -8.72 -21.40
C LYS A 322 -16.77 -9.47 -21.54
N TRP A 323 -17.74 -9.26 -20.65
CA TRP A 323 -19.08 -9.86 -20.79
C TRP A 323 -19.82 -9.34 -22.02
N VAL A 324 -19.74 -8.03 -22.28
CA VAL A 324 -20.36 -7.42 -23.47
C VAL A 324 -19.74 -7.94 -24.77
N GLU A 325 -18.40 -7.99 -24.84
CA GLU A 325 -17.66 -8.50 -26.01
C GLU A 325 -17.95 -10.00 -26.27
N ALA A 326 -18.09 -10.79 -25.20
CA ALA A 326 -18.46 -12.19 -25.31
C ALA A 326 -19.94 -12.39 -25.67
N GLY A 327 -20.77 -11.36 -25.59
CA GLY A 327 -22.22 -11.46 -25.80
C GLY A 327 -22.92 -12.34 -24.76
N LYS A 328 -22.36 -12.44 -23.54
CA LYS A 328 -22.84 -13.30 -22.46
C LYS A 328 -22.95 -12.55 -21.15
N ASN A 329 -23.96 -12.88 -20.37
CA ASN A 329 -24.12 -12.39 -19.01
C ASN A 329 -23.27 -13.20 -18.01
N PRO A 330 -23.01 -12.68 -16.82
CA PRO A 330 -22.32 -13.43 -15.76
C PRO A 330 -22.96 -14.80 -15.44
N SER A 331 -24.28 -14.91 -15.52
CA SER A 331 -25.05 -16.15 -15.29
C SER A 331 -24.93 -17.21 -16.40
N GLU A 332 -24.37 -16.85 -17.55
CA GLU A 332 -24.26 -17.71 -18.72
C GLU A 332 -22.86 -18.30 -18.94
N GLN A 333 -21.89 -17.85 -18.17
CA GLN A 333 -20.51 -18.37 -18.21
C GLN A 333 -19.77 -18.12 -16.90
N ASN A 334 -18.87 -19.05 -16.57
CA ASN A 334 -17.98 -18.89 -15.42
C ASN A 334 -16.91 -17.82 -15.70
N VAL A 335 -16.44 -17.17 -14.66
CA VAL A 335 -15.39 -16.14 -14.76
C VAL A 335 -14.03 -16.75 -14.49
N GLU A 336 -13.17 -16.80 -15.51
CA GLU A 336 -11.81 -17.29 -15.39
C GLU A 336 -11.00 -16.40 -14.43
N ILE A 337 -10.17 -17.03 -13.58
CA ILE A 337 -9.40 -16.37 -12.51
C ILE A 337 -7.93 -16.75 -12.57
N GLU A 338 -7.09 -15.82 -12.12
CA GLU A 338 -5.64 -16.02 -11.99
C GLU A 338 -5.06 -15.12 -10.88
N GLY A 339 -3.84 -15.43 -10.43
CA GLY A 339 -3.09 -14.57 -9.52
C GLY A 339 -2.48 -13.36 -10.22
N THR A 340 -2.40 -12.23 -9.51
CA THR A 340 -1.68 -11.05 -9.97
C THR A 340 -0.17 -11.20 -9.76
N GLU A 341 0.62 -10.27 -10.33
CA GLU A 341 1.97 -10.01 -9.87
C GLU A 341 1.97 -9.61 -8.37
N PRO A 342 3.09 -9.88 -7.64
CA PRO A 342 3.20 -9.50 -6.23
C PRO A 342 3.30 -7.99 -5.99
N TYR A 343 2.73 -7.53 -4.87
CA TYR A 343 2.74 -6.15 -4.37
C TYR A 343 3.23 -6.10 -2.92
N ILE A 344 3.74 -4.96 -2.49
CA ILE A 344 3.96 -4.67 -1.06
C ILE A 344 2.89 -3.68 -0.62
N VAL A 345 1.90 -4.17 0.13
CA VAL A 345 0.71 -3.40 0.52
C VAL A 345 0.30 -3.75 1.95
N GLY A 346 0.72 -2.94 2.91
CA GLY A 346 0.40 -3.14 4.33
C GLY A 346 -1.09 -3.07 4.67
N GLY A 347 -1.94 -2.62 3.75
CA GLY A 347 -3.39 -2.67 3.88
C GLY A 347 -3.99 -4.06 3.70
N HIS A 348 -3.26 -4.99 3.11
CA HIS A 348 -3.66 -6.38 2.90
C HIS A 348 -2.74 -7.38 3.61
N THR A 349 -1.47 -7.01 3.81
CA THR A 349 -0.45 -7.83 4.46
C THR A 349 0.09 -7.13 5.71
N ALA A 350 1.05 -7.75 6.40
CA ALA A 350 1.71 -7.13 7.55
C ALA A 350 2.95 -6.30 7.16
N SER A 351 3.21 -6.10 5.86
CA SER A 351 4.40 -5.41 5.36
C SER A 351 4.31 -3.89 5.48
N GLY A 352 5.38 -3.23 5.88
CA GLY A 352 5.45 -1.77 5.94
C GLY A 352 6.41 -1.23 7.02
N TYR A 353 6.21 0.01 7.45
CA TYR A 353 6.93 0.57 8.58
C TYR A 353 6.66 -0.20 9.86
N TRP A 354 7.71 -0.46 10.66
CA TRP A 354 7.55 -0.87 12.03
C TRP A 354 7.16 0.34 12.88
N VAL A 355 5.96 0.32 13.44
CA VAL A 355 5.39 1.44 14.19
C VAL A 355 5.04 1.05 15.63
N ASN A 356 4.98 2.03 16.53
CA ASN A 356 4.40 1.84 17.85
C ASN A 356 2.86 1.82 17.80
N THR A 357 2.19 1.68 18.93
CA THR A 357 0.73 1.61 19.01
C THR A 357 0.07 2.89 18.50
N GLU A 358 0.71 4.04 18.61
CA GLU A 358 0.28 5.36 18.14
C GLU A 358 0.66 5.66 16.68
N ARG A 359 1.25 4.70 15.97
CA ARG A 359 1.69 4.79 14.56
C ARG A 359 2.94 5.64 14.32
N GLU A 360 3.69 6.00 15.37
CA GLU A 360 5.02 6.58 15.21
C GLU A 360 6.02 5.51 14.77
N THR A 361 6.92 5.84 13.86
CA THR A 361 8.00 4.97 13.39
C THR A 361 9.19 5.00 14.34
N THR A 362 10.27 4.26 14.03
CA THR A 362 11.53 4.34 14.78
C THR A 362 12.31 5.66 14.57
N ILE A 363 11.82 6.56 13.72
CA ILE A 363 12.31 7.94 13.59
C ILE A 363 11.36 8.85 14.35
N HIS A 364 11.83 9.58 15.36
CA HIS A 364 11.00 10.43 16.18
C HIS A 364 10.26 11.50 15.38
N GLY A 365 8.94 11.62 15.62
CA GLY A 365 8.07 12.57 14.93
C GLY A 365 7.64 12.15 13.53
N LEU A 366 8.16 11.03 12.99
CA LEU A 366 7.70 10.44 11.74
C LEU A 366 6.67 9.35 12.02
N TYR A 367 5.48 9.51 11.46
CA TYR A 367 4.36 8.57 11.56
C TYR A 367 4.09 7.89 10.23
N ALA A 368 3.48 6.71 10.28
CA ALA A 368 3.03 6.00 9.09
C ALA A 368 1.60 5.49 9.29
N ALA A 369 0.73 5.69 8.29
CA ALA A 369 -0.67 5.25 8.33
C ALA A 369 -1.19 4.77 6.96
N GLY A 370 -2.12 3.82 6.99
CA GLY A 370 -2.66 3.16 5.81
C GLY A 370 -1.71 2.08 5.26
N ASP A 371 -1.73 1.87 3.95
CA ASP A 371 -1.01 0.76 3.31
C ASP A 371 0.52 0.83 3.45
N VAL A 372 1.07 1.96 3.88
CA VAL A 372 2.51 2.12 4.11
C VAL A 372 2.94 1.65 5.52
N ALA A 373 2.02 1.63 6.50
CA ALA A 373 2.28 1.12 7.84
C ALA A 373 2.21 -0.41 7.87
N GLY A 374 3.13 -1.07 8.58
CA GLY A 374 3.22 -2.52 8.71
C GLY A 374 2.52 -3.09 9.94
N GLY A 375 2.56 -4.40 10.09
CA GLY A 375 2.08 -5.13 11.27
C GLY A 375 0.56 -5.33 11.36
N CYS A 376 -0.24 -4.53 10.67
CA CYS A 376 -1.70 -4.51 10.76
C CYS A 376 -2.36 -4.81 9.41
N PRO A 377 -2.49 -6.09 8.99
CA PRO A 377 -3.13 -6.46 7.74
C PRO A 377 -4.66 -6.23 7.77
N GLN A 378 -5.29 -6.33 6.60
CA GLN A 378 -6.75 -6.24 6.42
C GLN A 378 -7.36 -4.89 6.85
N LYS A 379 -6.62 -3.79 6.69
CA LYS A 379 -7.07 -2.42 7.04
C LYS A 379 -8.18 -1.93 6.12
N TYR A 380 -8.01 -2.15 4.83
CA TYR A 380 -8.90 -1.59 3.81
C TYR A 380 -9.06 -0.06 3.97
N VAL A 381 -10.18 0.47 3.53
CA VAL A 381 -10.44 1.92 3.56
C VAL A 381 -10.62 2.44 4.99
N THR A 382 -11.47 1.79 5.78
CA THR A 382 -11.80 2.27 7.14
C THR A 382 -10.65 2.08 8.11
N GLY A 383 -9.90 0.99 8.03
CA GLY A 383 -8.71 0.81 8.85
C GLY A 383 -7.62 1.85 8.53
N ALA A 384 -7.46 2.24 7.26
CA ALA A 384 -6.56 3.32 6.89
C ALA A 384 -6.99 4.68 7.46
N MET A 385 -8.31 4.95 7.54
CA MET A 385 -8.85 6.14 8.21
C MET A 385 -8.55 6.13 9.71
N VAL A 386 -8.78 5.00 10.37
CA VAL A 386 -8.51 4.85 11.81
C VAL A 386 -7.03 5.06 12.12
N GLU A 387 -6.13 4.48 11.33
CA GLU A 387 -4.70 4.70 11.53
C GLU A 387 -4.30 6.18 11.34
N GLY A 388 -4.87 6.85 10.32
CA GLY A 388 -4.71 8.30 10.15
C GLY A 388 -5.23 9.10 11.34
N GLU A 389 -6.37 8.69 11.92
CA GLU A 389 -6.93 9.30 13.13
C GLU A 389 -6.03 9.12 14.35
N ILE A 390 -5.54 7.89 14.59
CA ILE A 390 -4.66 7.57 15.73
C ILE A 390 -3.36 8.38 15.63
N ALA A 391 -2.70 8.36 14.47
CA ALA A 391 -1.48 9.14 14.24
C ALA A 391 -1.71 10.64 14.45
N ALA A 392 -2.83 11.17 13.94
CA ALA A 392 -3.18 12.59 14.09
C ALA A 392 -3.36 13.00 15.55
N ILE A 393 -4.05 12.18 16.35
CA ILE A 393 -4.27 12.45 17.79
C ILE A 393 -2.95 12.49 18.53
N ASP A 394 -2.04 11.53 18.29
CA ASP A 394 -0.75 11.49 18.96
C ASP A 394 0.18 12.64 18.53
N MET A 395 0.22 12.96 17.22
CA MET A 395 0.98 14.12 16.73
C MET A 395 0.56 15.42 17.41
N VAL A 396 -0.75 15.67 17.53
CA VAL A 396 -1.28 16.86 18.21
C VAL A 396 -0.91 16.85 19.69
N SER A 397 -1.10 15.72 20.38
CA SER A 397 -0.76 15.59 21.81
C SER A 397 0.71 15.87 22.09
N LYS A 398 1.61 15.37 21.23
CA LYS A 398 3.06 15.61 21.38
C LYS A 398 3.44 17.06 21.05
N LEU A 399 2.80 17.69 20.07
CA LEU A 399 3.02 19.12 19.79
C LEU A 399 2.55 20.00 20.95
N ASP A 400 1.41 19.68 21.58
CA ASP A 400 0.92 20.40 22.75
C ASP A 400 1.89 20.29 23.95
N ALA A 401 2.49 19.12 24.13
CA ALA A 401 3.51 18.89 25.15
C ALA A 401 4.81 19.67 24.86
N ASP A 402 5.29 19.65 23.60
CA ASP A 402 6.50 20.36 23.18
C ASP A 402 6.36 21.89 23.35
N THR A 403 5.17 22.47 23.08
CA THR A 403 4.91 23.92 23.26
C THR A 403 4.93 24.34 24.73
N SER A 404 4.66 23.43 25.67
CA SER A 404 4.68 23.70 27.10
C SER A 404 6.08 23.79 27.70
N ASP A 405 7.09 23.23 27.02
CA ASP A 405 8.47 23.13 27.52
C ASP A 405 9.35 24.35 27.17
N GLY A 406 8.88 25.26 26.34
CA GLY A 406 9.49 26.60 26.11
C GLY A 406 10.91 26.59 25.51
N SER A 407 11.42 25.47 25.04
CA SER A 407 12.75 25.37 24.43
C SER A 407 12.70 25.90 22.99
N PRO A 408 13.47 26.96 22.65
CA PRO A 408 13.58 27.38 21.26
C PRO A 408 14.31 26.32 20.45
N ASP A 409 13.78 25.94 19.30
CA ASP A 409 14.47 25.12 18.31
C ASP A 409 15.71 25.91 17.81
N THR A 410 16.90 25.58 18.33
CA THR A 410 18.15 26.27 18.05
C THR A 410 18.96 25.60 16.93
N SER A 411 18.34 24.78 16.08
CA SER A 411 19.04 24.23 14.92
C SER A 411 19.32 25.35 13.92
N ALA A 412 20.50 25.96 14.00
CA ALA A 412 21.03 26.88 13.00
C ALA A 412 21.45 26.09 11.74
N PHE A 413 20.49 25.54 11.06
CA PHE A 413 20.67 24.81 9.80
C PHE A 413 20.69 25.83 8.65
N ASP A 414 21.64 25.70 7.73
CA ASP A 414 21.63 26.53 6.51
C ASP A 414 20.67 25.92 5.47
N GLU A 415 19.36 26.09 5.71
CA GLU A 415 18.27 25.57 4.89
C GLU A 415 18.48 25.86 3.40
N LYS A 416 18.97 27.04 3.06
CA LYS A 416 19.19 27.44 1.67
C LYS A 416 20.29 26.61 1.01
N LYS A 417 21.37 26.30 1.73
CA LYS A 417 22.50 25.52 1.21
C LYS A 417 22.09 24.07 0.92
N GLU A 418 21.23 23.50 1.74
CA GLU A 418 20.77 22.14 1.55
C GLU A 418 19.77 22.01 0.41
N LEU A 419 18.83 22.95 0.31
CA LEU A 419 17.94 23.00 -0.85
C LEU A 419 18.72 23.23 -2.16
N ASP A 420 19.81 24.01 -2.13
CA ASP A 420 20.70 24.18 -3.29
C ASP A 420 21.38 22.86 -3.67
N ALA A 421 21.84 22.09 -2.69
CA ALA A 421 22.44 20.77 -2.93
C ALA A 421 21.42 19.79 -3.51
N LYS A 422 20.19 19.78 -2.97
CA LYS A 422 19.11 18.92 -3.46
C LYS A 422 18.65 19.30 -4.86
N ALA A 423 18.52 20.59 -5.15
CA ALA A 423 18.23 21.07 -6.50
C ALA A 423 19.33 20.67 -7.51
N SER A 424 20.59 20.67 -7.09
CA SER A 424 21.70 20.21 -7.95
C SER A 424 21.64 18.71 -8.22
N GLU A 425 21.14 17.89 -7.28
CA GLU A 425 20.84 16.47 -7.51
C GLU A 425 19.75 16.27 -8.57
N TYR A 426 18.67 17.06 -8.53
CA TYR A 426 17.63 17.03 -9.56
C TYR A 426 18.18 17.50 -10.92
N ASP A 427 18.97 18.57 -10.94
CA ASP A 427 19.61 19.10 -12.16
C ASP A 427 20.57 18.12 -12.81
N HIS A 428 21.16 17.20 -12.04
CA HIS A 428 22.00 16.12 -12.60
C HIS A 428 21.19 15.31 -13.63
N PHE A 429 19.98 14.90 -13.30
CA PHE A 429 19.12 14.13 -14.21
C PHE A 429 18.46 14.99 -15.30
N LEU A 430 18.34 16.30 -15.11
CA LEU A 430 17.78 17.24 -16.10
C LEU A 430 18.83 17.77 -17.09
N THR A 431 20.09 17.43 -16.88
CA THR A 431 21.20 17.81 -17.77
C THR A 431 21.38 16.74 -18.83
N GLU A 432 21.24 17.12 -20.10
CA GLU A 432 21.39 16.19 -21.22
C GLU A 432 22.77 15.50 -21.17
N SER A 433 22.70 14.18 -21.15
CA SER A 433 23.88 13.30 -21.16
C SER A 433 23.62 12.09 -22.07
N PRO A 434 24.66 11.50 -22.66
CA PRO A 434 24.51 10.23 -23.36
C PRO A 434 24.03 9.17 -22.39
N GLN A 435 22.83 8.66 -22.56
CA GLN A 435 22.31 7.54 -21.78
C GLN A 435 22.34 6.25 -22.62
N MET A 436 22.74 5.15 -21.99
CA MET A 436 22.76 3.84 -22.63
C MET A 436 21.37 3.19 -22.60
N PHE A 437 20.59 3.44 -21.53
CA PHE A 437 19.27 2.85 -21.31
C PHE A 437 18.26 3.94 -20.95
N THR A 438 16.99 3.72 -21.34
CA THR A 438 15.88 4.56 -20.88
C THR A 438 15.38 4.11 -19.52
N THR A 439 14.64 4.98 -18.82
CA THR A 439 14.00 4.65 -17.53
C THR A 439 13.09 3.43 -17.65
N GLU A 440 12.31 3.32 -18.74
CA GLU A 440 11.43 2.19 -19.01
C GLU A 440 12.20 0.88 -19.20
N ALA A 441 13.36 0.93 -19.89
CA ALA A 441 14.18 -0.27 -20.13
C ALA A 441 14.73 -0.83 -18.82
N ILE A 442 15.18 0.04 -17.90
CA ILE A 442 15.66 -0.40 -16.58
C ILE A 442 14.49 -0.88 -15.71
N GLU A 443 13.34 -0.20 -15.75
CA GLU A 443 12.13 -0.64 -15.04
C GLU A 443 11.68 -2.04 -15.50
N GLU A 444 11.64 -2.27 -16.81
CA GLU A 444 11.30 -3.58 -17.37
C GLU A 444 12.33 -4.65 -16.97
N ALA A 445 13.61 -4.33 -16.97
CA ALA A 445 14.68 -5.23 -16.52
C ALA A 445 14.51 -5.58 -15.04
N MET A 446 14.25 -4.59 -14.17
CA MET A 446 13.95 -4.79 -12.74
C MET A 446 12.75 -5.73 -12.54
N GLN A 447 11.65 -5.48 -13.23
CA GLN A 447 10.44 -6.30 -13.15
C GLN A 447 10.68 -7.73 -13.60
N LYS A 448 11.47 -7.95 -14.67
CA LYS A 448 11.90 -9.29 -15.12
C LYS A 448 12.81 -9.98 -14.10
N VAL A 449 13.72 -9.26 -13.47
CA VAL A 449 14.59 -9.82 -12.42
C VAL A 449 13.74 -10.30 -11.24
N MET A 450 12.83 -9.48 -10.75
CA MET A 450 11.95 -9.85 -9.64
C MET A 450 11.03 -11.02 -10.02
N ASP A 451 10.47 -11.00 -11.23
CA ASP A 451 9.59 -12.07 -11.71
C ASP A 451 10.32 -13.43 -11.82
N ASN A 452 11.54 -13.43 -12.37
CA ASN A 452 12.27 -14.67 -12.64
C ASN A 452 13.05 -15.22 -11.44
N TYR A 453 13.45 -14.37 -10.47
CA TYR A 453 14.38 -14.78 -9.42
C TYR A 453 13.89 -14.52 -7.99
N ALA A 454 12.84 -13.72 -7.82
CA ALA A 454 12.29 -13.40 -6.50
C ALA A 454 10.82 -13.82 -6.33
N GLY A 455 10.43 -14.91 -6.97
CA GLY A 455 9.11 -15.51 -6.79
C GLY A 455 7.98 -14.72 -7.45
N GLY A 456 8.12 -14.39 -8.73
CA GLY A 456 7.05 -13.84 -9.54
C GLY A 456 6.18 -14.92 -10.20
N ILE A 457 5.31 -14.50 -11.12
CA ILE A 457 4.36 -15.39 -11.82
C ILE A 457 5.10 -16.46 -12.63
N SER A 458 6.20 -16.10 -13.31
CA SER A 458 6.97 -17.02 -14.17
C SER A 458 7.61 -18.18 -13.40
N THR A 459 7.76 -18.04 -12.08
CA THR A 459 8.24 -19.10 -11.17
C THR A 459 7.12 -19.68 -10.29
N HIS A 460 5.85 -19.44 -10.64
CA HIS A 460 4.70 -19.84 -9.83
C HIS A 460 4.79 -19.32 -8.39
N TYR A 461 5.34 -18.10 -8.22
CA TYR A 461 5.59 -17.39 -6.95
C TYR A 461 6.64 -18.04 -6.04
N GLN A 462 7.32 -19.10 -6.50
CA GLN A 462 8.34 -19.83 -5.76
C GLN A 462 9.72 -19.20 -5.93
N PHE A 463 10.58 -19.34 -4.90
CA PHE A 463 11.96 -18.86 -4.91
C PHE A 463 12.85 -19.75 -4.05
N ASN A 464 14.16 -19.61 -4.20
CA ASN A 464 15.18 -20.21 -3.35
C ASN A 464 16.36 -19.24 -3.15
N GLY A 465 17.27 -19.56 -2.24
CA GLY A 465 18.39 -18.71 -1.87
C GLY A 465 19.34 -18.39 -3.03
N LYS A 466 19.54 -19.30 -3.99
CA LYS A 466 20.38 -19.05 -5.16
C LYS A 466 19.75 -18.04 -6.11
N GLN A 467 18.45 -18.16 -6.35
CA GLN A 467 17.70 -17.21 -7.15
C GLN A 467 17.70 -15.82 -6.51
N LEU A 468 17.47 -15.73 -5.20
CA LEU A 468 17.50 -14.47 -4.47
C LEU A 468 18.87 -13.79 -4.49
N ALA A 469 19.98 -14.56 -4.39
CA ALA A 469 21.32 -14.03 -4.52
C ALA A 469 21.56 -13.40 -5.90
N LEU A 470 21.10 -14.07 -6.96
CA LEU A 470 21.18 -13.56 -8.32
C LEU A 470 20.27 -12.34 -8.54
N ALA A 471 19.07 -12.34 -7.95
CA ALA A 471 18.18 -11.17 -7.98
C ALA A 471 18.86 -9.96 -7.33
N LYS A 472 19.47 -10.12 -6.14
CA LYS A 472 20.18 -9.05 -5.44
C LYS A 472 21.32 -8.47 -6.28
N GLU A 473 22.15 -9.33 -6.88
CA GLU A 473 23.26 -8.90 -7.76
C GLU A 473 22.75 -8.05 -8.93
N LYS A 474 21.73 -8.55 -9.63
CA LYS A 474 21.15 -7.86 -10.78
C LYS A 474 20.47 -6.55 -10.41
N ILE A 475 19.72 -6.50 -9.30
CA ILE A 475 19.09 -5.25 -8.85
C ILE A 475 20.15 -4.21 -8.47
N ASN A 476 21.23 -4.60 -7.79
CA ASN A 476 22.33 -3.68 -7.50
C ASN A 476 22.96 -3.10 -8.79
N HIS A 477 23.17 -3.94 -9.80
CA HIS A 477 23.65 -3.45 -11.09
C HIS A 477 22.68 -2.46 -11.75
N LEU A 478 21.37 -2.73 -11.69
CA LEU A 478 20.38 -1.79 -12.21
C LEU A 478 20.36 -0.46 -11.44
N ILE A 479 20.62 -0.47 -10.12
CA ILE A 479 20.77 0.75 -9.33
C ILE A 479 21.95 1.57 -9.83
N GLU A 480 23.10 0.96 -10.12
CA GLU A 480 24.26 1.65 -10.66
C GLU A 480 23.92 2.34 -12.00
N LEU A 481 23.17 1.67 -12.87
CA LEU A 481 22.75 2.22 -14.16
C LEU A 481 21.80 3.43 -14.04
N THR A 482 21.11 3.61 -12.92
CA THR A 482 20.22 4.77 -12.74
C THR A 482 20.97 6.09 -12.63
N GLY A 483 22.27 6.06 -12.31
CA GLY A 483 23.10 7.26 -12.21
C GLY A 483 23.28 8.01 -13.53
N ASP A 484 23.17 7.31 -14.65
CA ASP A 484 23.37 7.86 -16.00
C ASP A 484 22.05 8.20 -16.73
N LEU A 485 20.90 8.11 -16.02
CA LEU A 485 19.62 8.44 -16.62
C LEU A 485 19.46 9.94 -16.87
N TYR A 486 18.71 10.27 -17.91
CA TYR A 486 18.38 11.63 -18.29
C TYR A 486 16.87 11.83 -18.41
N ALA A 487 16.40 12.96 -17.95
CA ALA A 487 15.00 13.41 -18.02
C ALA A 487 14.91 14.68 -18.84
N SER A 488 14.12 14.68 -19.91
CA SER A 488 13.89 15.86 -20.75
C SER A 488 12.93 16.87 -20.09
N ASP A 489 12.12 16.40 -19.15
CA ASP A 489 11.16 17.21 -18.40
C ASP A 489 10.93 16.71 -16.97
N MET A 490 10.07 17.38 -16.20
CA MET A 490 9.78 17.05 -14.81
C MET A 490 8.99 15.74 -14.65
N HIS A 491 8.24 15.30 -15.67
CA HIS A 491 7.57 14.01 -15.65
C HIS A 491 8.55 12.85 -15.79
N GLU A 492 9.51 12.98 -16.70
CA GLU A 492 10.58 11.99 -16.85
C GLU A 492 11.46 11.95 -15.60
N LEU A 493 11.73 13.10 -14.98
CA LEU A 493 12.42 13.15 -13.68
C LEU A 493 11.64 12.38 -12.62
N MET A 494 10.32 12.54 -12.54
CA MET A 494 9.49 11.77 -11.63
C MET A 494 9.63 10.26 -11.89
N PHE A 495 9.63 9.82 -13.14
CA PHE A 495 9.79 8.40 -13.48
C PHE A 495 11.16 7.83 -13.08
N ILE A 496 12.22 8.63 -13.14
CA ILE A 496 13.55 8.23 -12.62
C ILE A 496 13.47 8.00 -11.10
N TYR A 497 12.85 8.91 -10.35
CA TYR A 497 12.68 8.74 -8.90
C TYR A 497 11.77 7.55 -8.57
N GLU A 498 10.67 7.35 -9.28
CA GLU A 498 9.80 6.17 -9.14
C GLU A 498 10.55 4.85 -9.36
N LEU A 499 11.45 4.80 -10.32
CA LEU A 499 12.33 3.66 -10.57
C LEU A 499 13.30 3.43 -9.40
N LYS A 500 13.97 4.48 -8.93
CA LYS A 500 14.89 4.42 -7.76
C LYS A 500 14.18 3.95 -6.49
N GLU A 501 12.93 4.37 -6.28
CA GLU A 501 12.07 3.93 -5.18
C GLU A 501 11.80 2.44 -5.27
N ARG A 502 11.33 1.95 -6.42
CA ARG A 502 11.06 0.53 -6.67
C ARG A 502 12.31 -0.34 -6.49
N LEU A 503 13.45 0.08 -7.02
CA LEU A 503 14.73 -0.65 -6.86
C LEU A 503 15.13 -0.79 -5.39
N THR A 504 14.95 0.28 -4.59
CA THR A 504 15.20 0.25 -3.13
C THR A 504 14.28 -0.75 -2.43
N VAL A 505 12.99 -0.74 -2.77
CA VAL A 505 12.01 -1.69 -2.20
C VAL A 505 12.31 -3.13 -2.63
N CYS A 506 12.72 -3.35 -3.89
CA CYS A 506 13.11 -4.68 -4.38
C CYS A 506 14.23 -5.31 -3.57
N LEU A 507 15.28 -4.54 -3.22
CA LEU A 507 16.37 -5.05 -2.37
C LEU A 507 15.88 -5.46 -0.98
N SER A 508 14.98 -4.68 -0.38
CA SER A 508 14.38 -5.02 0.92
C SER A 508 13.51 -6.28 0.83
N VAL A 509 12.69 -6.41 -0.22
CA VAL A 509 11.88 -7.63 -0.46
C VAL A 509 12.76 -8.85 -0.60
N ILE A 510 13.82 -8.79 -1.41
CA ILE A 510 14.79 -9.89 -1.60
C ILE A 510 15.43 -10.29 -0.27
N ALA A 511 15.83 -9.31 0.54
CA ALA A 511 16.45 -9.56 1.85
C ALA A 511 15.49 -10.25 2.82
N HIS A 512 14.24 -9.78 2.91
CA HIS A 512 13.21 -10.37 3.76
C HIS A 512 12.83 -11.79 3.32
N LEU A 513 12.63 -12.02 2.00
CA LEU A 513 12.40 -13.37 1.47
C LEU A 513 13.54 -14.34 1.82
N GLY A 514 14.78 -13.87 1.74
CA GLY A 514 15.96 -14.66 2.11
C GLY A 514 16.13 -14.89 3.61
N ALA A 515 15.60 -13.98 4.44
CA ALA A 515 15.75 -14.06 5.90
C ALA A 515 14.80 -15.06 6.55
N ARG A 516 13.53 -15.17 6.08
CA ARG A 516 12.55 -16.13 6.63
C ARG A 516 12.82 -17.57 6.14
N LYS A 517 13.12 -18.46 7.06
CA LYS A 517 13.49 -19.88 6.75
C LYS A 517 12.29 -20.82 6.92
N GLU A 518 11.16 -20.46 6.31
CA GLU A 518 9.94 -21.27 6.27
C GLU A 518 9.08 -20.90 5.06
N THR A 519 8.05 -21.69 4.75
CA THR A 519 6.93 -21.33 3.88
C THR A 519 5.67 -21.26 4.73
N ARG A 520 5.18 -20.06 5.02
CA ARG A 520 3.99 -19.82 5.84
C ARG A 520 2.80 -19.36 5.01
N TRP A 521 3.02 -18.42 4.12
CA TRP A 521 2.01 -17.88 3.22
C TRP A 521 2.25 -18.43 1.81
N TYR A 522 1.55 -19.50 1.46
CA TYR A 522 1.66 -20.14 0.15
C TYR A 522 1.43 -19.12 -0.96
N SER A 523 2.21 -19.21 -2.03
CA SER A 523 2.34 -18.22 -3.11
C SER A 523 2.88 -16.84 -2.66
N PHE A 524 2.51 -16.31 -1.50
CA PHE A 524 3.00 -15.00 -1.04
C PHE A 524 4.49 -15.02 -0.69
N ALA A 525 4.98 -16.10 -0.07
CA ALA A 525 6.38 -16.28 0.30
C ALA A 525 6.78 -17.78 0.30
N GLU A 526 6.59 -18.46 -0.83
CA GLU A 526 6.86 -19.89 -0.98
C GLU A 526 8.35 -20.16 -1.22
N ASN A 527 9.06 -20.57 -0.16
CA ASN A 527 10.50 -20.80 -0.15
C ASN A 527 10.80 -22.29 -0.41
N LEU A 528 11.39 -22.61 -1.56
CA LEU A 528 11.73 -23.98 -1.95
C LEU A 528 12.83 -24.62 -1.09
N ASP A 529 13.70 -23.83 -0.46
CA ASP A 529 14.71 -24.35 0.48
C ASP A 529 14.10 -24.71 1.83
N TYR A 530 12.94 -24.14 2.16
CA TYR A 530 12.21 -24.32 3.43
C TYR A 530 10.70 -24.44 3.16
N PRO A 531 10.23 -25.58 2.63
CA PRO A 531 8.86 -25.72 2.11
C PRO A 531 7.77 -25.85 3.19
N GLY A 532 8.13 -25.95 4.47
CA GLY A 532 7.19 -26.14 5.58
C GLY A 532 7.17 -24.95 6.54
N LYS A 533 6.10 -24.88 7.36
CA LYS A 533 6.01 -23.96 8.49
C LYS A 533 6.86 -24.42 9.66
N SER A 534 7.37 -23.48 10.46
CA SER A 534 8.07 -23.76 11.71
C SER A 534 7.63 -22.80 12.81
N ASP A 535 7.42 -23.31 14.01
CA ASP A 535 7.11 -22.50 15.19
C ASP A 535 8.25 -21.57 15.59
N ASP A 536 9.49 -21.91 15.24
CA ASP A 536 10.66 -21.04 15.44
C ASP A 536 10.56 -19.71 14.67
N TRP A 537 9.69 -19.66 13.66
CA TRP A 537 9.46 -18.49 12.82
C TRP A 537 8.18 -17.74 13.17
N MET A 538 7.53 -18.03 14.31
CA MET A 538 6.46 -17.20 14.87
C MET A 538 7.03 -15.89 15.43
N LYS A 539 7.59 -15.07 14.54
CA LYS A 539 8.23 -13.77 14.83
C LYS A 539 8.17 -12.86 13.61
N TYR A 540 8.31 -11.55 13.84
CA TYR A 540 8.48 -10.62 12.74
C TYR A 540 9.89 -10.70 12.18
N VAL A 541 10.00 -10.59 10.86
CA VAL A 541 11.24 -10.32 10.15
C VAL A 541 11.25 -8.83 9.83
N ASN A 542 12.11 -8.10 10.49
CA ASN A 542 12.28 -6.66 10.30
C ASN A 542 13.63 -6.36 9.68
N SER A 543 13.79 -5.16 9.16
CA SER A 543 15.05 -4.68 8.63
C SER A 543 15.27 -3.20 8.92
N LYS A 544 16.53 -2.80 9.03
CA LYS A 544 16.97 -1.41 9.17
C LYS A 544 18.18 -1.19 8.29
N TYR A 545 18.20 -0.07 7.57
CA TYR A 545 19.34 0.30 6.73
C TYR A 545 20.26 1.23 7.50
N GLU A 546 21.49 0.80 7.74
CA GLU A 546 22.52 1.54 8.47
C GLU A 546 23.88 1.32 7.83
N ASN A 547 24.68 2.37 7.74
CA ASN A 547 26.06 2.33 7.23
C ASN A 547 26.19 1.66 5.84
N GLY A 548 25.22 1.90 4.94
CA GLY A 548 25.24 1.35 3.60
C GLY A 548 24.78 -0.11 3.50
N GLN A 549 24.29 -0.70 4.58
CA GLN A 549 23.85 -2.09 4.63
C GLN A 549 22.46 -2.26 5.24
N LEU A 550 21.72 -3.25 4.75
CA LEU A 550 20.44 -3.65 5.31
C LEU A 550 20.67 -4.74 6.36
N HIS A 551 20.37 -4.45 7.61
CA HIS A 551 20.46 -5.36 8.74
C HIS A 551 19.10 -5.98 9.04
N MET A 552 19.07 -7.32 9.18
CA MET A 552 17.84 -8.04 9.52
C MET A 552 17.69 -8.12 11.04
N ILE A 553 16.48 -7.86 11.51
CA ILE A 553 16.10 -7.84 12.93
C ILE A 553 14.94 -8.83 13.11
N TYR A 554 14.98 -9.65 14.15
CA TYR A 554 13.89 -10.56 14.47
C TYR A 554 13.23 -10.11 15.78
N ARG A 555 11.89 -9.93 15.74
CA ARG A 555 11.12 -9.46 16.89
C ARG A 555 10.04 -10.45 17.27
N GLU A 556 9.83 -10.61 18.58
CA GLU A 556 8.76 -11.42 19.15
C GLU A 556 7.38 -10.82 18.84
N LEU A 557 6.36 -11.67 18.77
CA LEU A 557 5.00 -11.21 18.50
C LEU A 557 4.46 -10.33 19.63
N VAL A 558 3.75 -9.28 19.26
CA VAL A 558 3.11 -8.32 20.17
C VAL A 558 1.63 -8.68 20.31
N GLY A 559 1.21 -8.98 21.53
CA GLY A 559 -0.16 -9.39 21.85
C GLY A 559 -1.14 -8.21 21.88
N ARG A 560 -2.43 -8.52 21.91
CA ARG A 560 -3.54 -7.57 21.77
C ARG A 560 -3.67 -6.54 22.91
N GLU A 561 -3.25 -6.92 24.12
CA GLU A 561 -3.30 -6.05 25.30
C GLU A 561 -2.01 -5.22 25.47
N ALA A 562 -1.02 -5.42 24.60
CA ALA A 562 0.21 -4.67 24.68
C ALA A 562 0.02 -3.25 24.16
N ARG A 563 0.72 -2.31 24.79
CA ARG A 563 0.97 -0.99 24.26
C ARG A 563 2.45 -0.92 23.90
N TYR A 564 2.74 -1.20 22.66
CA TYR A 564 4.12 -1.25 22.19
C TYR A 564 4.67 0.16 21.96
N GLU A 565 5.80 0.44 22.60
CA GLU A 565 6.61 1.64 22.39
C GLU A 565 7.97 1.24 21.82
N HIS A 566 8.61 2.14 21.09
CA HIS A 566 9.99 1.94 20.70
C HIS A 566 10.88 2.10 21.94
N ASN A 567 11.74 1.12 22.16
CA ASN A 567 12.83 1.29 23.14
C ASN A 567 13.95 2.07 22.43
N ASP A 568 14.33 3.20 22.97
CA ASP A 568 15.43 4.05 22.49
C ASP A 568 16.78 3.32 22.55
#